data_08ab1b0cf7e32e4ac42bdbf33ce43e2b
#
_entry.id   08ab1b0cf7e32e4ac42bdbf33ce43e2b
#
_cell.length_a   1.000
_cell.length_b   1.000
_cell.length_c   1.000
_cell.angle_alpha   90.00
_cell.angle_beta   90.00
_cell.angle_gamma   90.00
#
_symmetry.space_group_name_H-M   'P 1'
#
loop_
_entity.id
_entity.type
_entity.pdbx_description
1 polymer ?
#
loop_
_entity_poly.entity_id
_entity_poly.type
_entity_poly.pdbx_seq_one_letter_code
_entity_poly.pdbx_strand_id
1 'polypeptide(L)'
;MHGTETTLPSTRARPFDRRFRLALKLAGLIRAGHLMLTLPDGSMHRFGGQHPGPEAHVTLHSPRAIRRIAFGGSLGWAEAYLDGEWSSPDIRAVMALAAANEREWDALLRGSLLVRTLSRVYHAFRPNTRRGARKNIAAHYDLGNAFYATWLDRTMTYSSAEFAADGEALEEAQARKVRNLLTAIDLRPGQSLLEIGCGWGYLAEIAAREFGARVVALTLSREQ
;
A
#
# COMPACT_ATOMS: atom_id res chain seq x y z
N MET A 1 6.41 3.60 -27.91
CA MET A 1 5.04 3.82 -28.43
C MET A 1 4.18 4.25 -27.26
N HIS A 2 3.58 5.43 -27.32
CA HIS A 2 2.76 5.99 -26.25
C HIS A 2 1.34 5.43 -26.31
N GLY A 3 0.67 5.29 -25.15
CA GLY A 3 -0.74 4.92 -25.08
C GLY A 3 -1.62 5.94 -25.84
N THR A 4 -2.73 5.48 -26.38
CA THR A 4 -3.67 6.34 -27.10
C THR A 4 -4.51 7.16 -26.14
N GLU A 5 -4.47 8.48 -26.27
CA GLU A 5 -5.37 9.41 -25.60
C GLU A 5 -6.60 9.64 -26.48
N THR A 6 -7.80 9.42 -25.94
CA THR A 6 -9.05 9.81 -26.59
C THR A 6 -9.77 10.81 -25.70
N THR A 7 -9.92 12.04 -26.18
CA THR A 7 -10.68 13.08 -25.49
C THR A 7 -12.15 12.98 -25.87
N LEU A 8 -13.02 12.77 -24.90
CA LEU A 8 -14.47 12.82 -25.12
C LEU A 8 -14.93 14.29 -25.17
N PRO A 9 -15.81 14.70 -26.08
CA PRO A 9 -16.20 16.10 -26.25
C PRO A 9 -16.95 16.60 -25.00
N SER A 10 -16.35 17.58 -24.30
CA SER A 10 -17.01 18.37 -23.27
C SER A 10 -17.76 19.52 -23.91
N THR A 11 -18.99 19.80 -23.50
CA THR A 11 -19.91 20.80 -24.06
C THR A 11 -19.46 22.26 -23.85
N ARG A 12 -18.32 22.53 -23.22
CA ARG A 12 -17.66 23.85 -23.15
C ARG A 12 -16.15 23.69 -23.01
N ALA A 13 -15.41 23.89 -24.07
CA ALA A 13 -13.95 23.96 -24.05
C ALA A 13 -13.48 25.15 -23.22
N ARG A 14 -13.17 24.95 -21.94
CA ARG A 14 -12.36 25.88 -21.16
C ARG A 14 -10.90 25.70 -21.54
N PRO A 15 -10.06 26.78 -21.50
CA PRO A 15 -8.66 26.65 -21.80
C PRO A 15 -8.02 25.64 -20.83
N PHE A 16 -7.30 24.70 -21.42
CA PHE A 16 -6.58 23.64 -20.70
C PHE A 16 -5.66 24.22 -19.63
N ASP A 17 -5.88 23.85 -18.34
CA ASP A 17 -5.03 24.30 -17.25
C ASP A 17 -3.68 23.56 -17.27
N ARG A 18 -2.62 24.30 -17.58
CA ARG A 18 -1.23 23.79 -17.63
C ARG A 18 -0.80 23.06 -16.36
N ARG A 19 -1.47 23.30 -15.22
CA ARG A 19 -1.19 22.64 -13.94
C ARG A 19 -1.46 21.14 -13.97
N PHE A 20 -2.33 20.65 -14.87
CA PHE A 20 -2.64 19.24 -15.02
C PHE A 20 -1.77 18.49 -16.05
N ARG A 21 -0.84 19.17 -16.72
CA ARG A 21 0.04 18.53 -17.73
C ARG A 21 0.77 17.30 -17.21
N LEU A 22 1.22 17.33 -15.96
CA LEU A 22 1.93 16.19 -15.36
C LEU A 22 0.98 15.00 -15.17
N ALA A 23 -0.28 15.23 -14.72
CA ALA A 23 -1.26 14.17 -14.59
C ALA A 23 -1.53 13.49 -15.94
N LEU A 24 -1.76 14.27 -17.00
CA LEU A 24 -1.98 13.72 -18.34
C LEU A 24 -0.73 12.99 -18.86
N LYS A 25 0.46 13.51 -18.57
CA LYS A 25 1.72 12.84 -18.93
C LYS A 25 1.89 11.50 -18.21
N LEU A 26 1.61 11.44 -16.91
CA LEU A 26 1.65 10.20 -16.12
C LEU A 26 0.61 9.19 -16.64
N ALA A 27 -0.63 9.67 -16.87
CA ALA A 27 -1.69 8.86 -17.42
C ALA A 27 -1.36 8.30 -18.83
N GLY A 28 -0.67 9.09 -19.66
CA GLY A 28 -0.21 8.65 -20.99
C GLY A 28 0.90 7.59 -20.98
N LEU A 29 1.48 7.26 -19.81
CA LEU A 29 2.47 6.18 -19.68
C LEU A 29 1.84 4.82 -19.37
N ILE A 30 0.53 4.75 -19.19
CA ILE A 30 -0.17 3.50 -18.90
C ILE A 30 0.07 2.50 -20.04
N ARG A 31 0.55 1.31 -19.70
CA ARG A 31 0.77 0.19 -20.64
C ARG A 31 -0.25 -0.92 -20.49
N ALA A 32 -0.71 -1.15 -19.27
CA ALA A 32 -1.71 -2.16 -18.95
C ALA A 32 -2.93 -1.53 -18.30
N GLY A 33 -4.12 -1.87 -18.79
CA GLY A 33 -5.39 -1.38 -18.28
C GLY A 33 -5.80 -0.01 -18.83
N HIS A 34 -6.79 0.62 -18.18
CA HIS A 34 -7.39 1.88 -18.58
C HIS A 34 -7.60 2.83 -17.41
N LEU A 35 -7.40 4.11 -17.64
CA LEU A 35 -7.71 5.19 -16.71
C LEU A 35 -8.71 6.16 -17.32
N MET A 36 -9.83 6.38 -16.63
CA MET A 36 -10.70 7.51 -16.84
C MET A 36 -10.31 8.61 -15.84
N LEU A 37 -9.81 9.72 -16.35
CA LEU A 37 -9.39 10.87 -15.53
C LEU A 37 -10.35 12.04 -15.76
N THR A 38 -11.01 12.47 -14.68
CA THR A 38 -11.87 13.65 -14.69
C THR A 38 -11.11 14.81 -14.03
N LEU A 39 -11.03 15.96 -14.73
CA LEU A 39 -10.40 17.17 -14.22
C LEU A 39 -11.42 18.08 -13.50
N PRO A 40 -10.97 19.08 -12.69
CA PRO A 40 -11.88 19.97 -11.97
C PRO A 40 -12.79 20.84 -12.84
N ASP A 41 -12.48 21.00 -14.12
CA ASP A 41 -13.31 21.69 -15.08
C ASP A 41 -14.42 20.79 -15.69
N GLY A 42 -14.48 19.52 -15.24
CA GLY A 42 -15.42 18.52 -15.73
C GLY A 42 -14.96 17.82 -17.01
N SER A 43 -13.81 18.16 -17.57
CA SER A 43 -13.28 17.45 -18.74
C SER A 43 -12.85 16.03 -18.37
N MET A 44 -13.18 15.08 -19.24
CA MET A 44 -12.88 13.66 -19.05
C MET A 44 -11.87 13.20 -20.10
N HIS A 45 -10.84 12.53 -19.63
CA HIS A 45 -9.78 11.99 -20.48
C HIS A 45 -9.66 10.49 -20.25
N ARG A 46 -9.68 9.71 -21.34
CA ARG A 46 -9.45 8.26 -21.26
C ARG A 46 -8.06 7.93 -21.75
N PHE A 47 -7.32 7.21 -20.93
CA PHE A 47 -6.01 6.65 -21.26
C PHE A 47 -6.10 5.14 -21.26
N GLY A 48 -5.49 4.50 -22.25
CA GLY A 48 -5.48 3.04 -22.35
C GLY A 48 -4.09 2.53 -22.71
N GLY A 49 -3.68 1.47 -22.05
CA GLY A 49 -2.49 0.72 -22.38
C GLY A 49 -2.70 -0.22 -23.57
N GLN A 50 -1.60 -0.80 -24.04
CA GLN A 50 -1.59 -1.81 -25.10
C GLN A 50 -1.93 -3.22 -24.59
N HIS A 51 -1.89 -3.43 -23.27
CA HIS A 51 -2.16 -4.71 -22.64
C HIS A 51 -3.45 -4.67 -21.83
N PRO A 52 -4.18 -5.79 -21.75
CA PRO A 52 -5.29 -5.93 -20.81
C PRO A 52 -4.83 -5.65 -19.38
N GLY A 53 -5.73 -5.10 -18.56
CA GLY A 53 -5.43 -4.78 -17.16
C GLY A 53 -6.59 -4.09 -16.47
N PRO A 54 -6.38 -3.61 -15.24
CA PRO A 54 -7.42 -2.95 -14.45
C PRO A 54 -7.97 -1.69 -15.12
N GLU A 55 -9.25 -1.41 -14.87
CA GLU A 55 -9.91 -0.16 -15.25
C GLU A 55 -10.14 0.68 -14.00
N ALA A 56 -9.64 1.91 -13.99
CA ALA A 56 -9.76 2.82 -12.86
C ALA A 56 -10.36 4.17 -13.28
N HIS A 57 -11.10 4.78 -12.36
CA HIS A 57 -11.64 6.13 -12.50
C HIS A 57 -11.05 7.01 -11.41
N VAL A 58 -10.48 8.14 -11.80
CA VAL A 58 -9.93 9.14 -10.88
C VAL A 58 -10.53 10.50 -11.22
N THR A 59 -11.06 11.18 -10.21
CA THR A 59 -11.51 12.57 -10.29
C THR A 59 -10.55 13.46 -9.51
N LEU A 60 -9.89 14.38 -10.18
CA LEU A 60 -9.05 15.40 -9.55
C LEU A 60 -9.91 16.58 -9.13
N HIS A 61 -9.81 16.96 -7.85
CA HIS A 61 -10.51 18.14 -7.30
C HIS A 61 -9.56 19.34 -7.17
N SER A 62 -8.27 19.09 -7.08
CA SER A 62 -7.25 20.13 -6.89
C SER A 62 -5.95 19.84 -7.65
N PRO A 63 -5.30 20.87 -8.23
CA PRO A 63 -3.95 20.70 -8.79
C PRO A 63 -2.87 20.41 -7.72
N ARG A 64 -3.21 20.52 -6.42
CA ARG A 64 -2.30 20.15 -5.33
C ARG A 64 -1.99 18.66 -5.35
N ALA A 65 -2.96 17.79 -5.69
CA ALA A 65 -2.74 16.36 -5.82
C ALA A 65 -1.57 16.05 -6.76
N ILE A 66 -1.47 16.77 -7.90
CA ILE A 66 -0.38 16.57 -8.87
C ILE A 66 0.97 17.00 -8.33
N ARG A 67 1.01 18.09 -7.53
CA ARG A 67 2.26 18.49 -6.87
C ARG A 67 2.69 17.50 -5.81
N ARG A 68 1.73 16.97 -5.02
CA ARG A 68 2.03 15.97 -4.00
C ARG A 68 2.60 14.68 -4.60
N ILE A 69 2.03 14.17 -5.69
CA ILE A 69 2.60 13.00 -6.37
C ILE A 69 3.99 13.30 -6.96
N ALA A 70 4.19 14.50 -7.52
CA ALA A 70 5.47 14.88 -8.11
C ALA A 70 6.62 14.98 -7.09
N PHE A 71 6.36 15.42 -5.86
CA PHE A 71 7.35 15.61 -4.80
C PHE A 71 7.37 14.50 -3.76
N GLY A 72 6.22 13.89 -3.47
CA GLY A 72 6.03 12.86 -2.44
C GLY A 72 5.80 11.46 -2.98
N GLY A 73 5.72 11.29 -4.32
CA GLY A 73 5.48 9.98 -4.95
C GLY A 73 4.15 9.37 -4.49
N SER A 74 4.16 8.05 -4.23
CA SER A 74 2.99 7.30 -3.77
C SER A 74 2.44 7.78 -2.43
N LEU A 75 3.32 8.20 -1.51
CA LEU A 75 2.90 8.76 -0.22
C LEU A 75 2.15 10.08 -0.43
N GLY A 76 2.70 11.00 -1.23
CA GLY A 76 2.02 12.26 -1.56
C GLY A 76 0.68 12.07 -2.26
N TRP A 77 0.55 11.01 -3.07
CA TRP A 77 -0.71 10.63 -3.71
C TRP A 77 -1.74 10.15 -2.67
N ALA A 78 -1.33 9.31 -1.71
CA ALA A 78 -2.18 8.86 -0.62
C ALA A 78 -2.63 10.00 0.30
N GLU A 79 -1.71 10.90 0.68
CA GLU A 79 -2.05 12.10 1.46
C GLU A 79 -3.07 13.00 0.73
N ALA A 80 -2.90 13.17 -0.59
CA ALA A 80 -3.85 13.94 -1.40
C ALA A 80 -5.25 13.32 -1.43
N TYR A 81 -5.35 11.99 -1.40
CA TYR A 81 -6.63 11.28 -1.26
C TYR A 81 -7.29 11.55 0.08
N LEU A 82 -6.54 11.40 1.18
CA LEU A 82 -7.04 11.65 2.53
C LEU A 82 -7.52 13.09 2.73
N ASP A 83 -6.86 14.06 2.08
CA ASP A 83 -7.25 15.47 2.11
C ASP A 83 -8.35 15.82 1.08
N GLY A 84 -8.90 14.85 0.36
CA GLY A 84 -9.97 15.07 -0.61
C GLY A 84 -9.55 15.83 -1.88
N GLU A 85 -8.26 15.88 -2.20
CA GLU A 85 -7.76 16.54 -3.41
C GLU A 85 -8.00 15.75 -4.68
N TRP A 86 -8.28 14.44 -4.54
CA TRP A 86 -8.80 13.56 -5.57
C TRP A 86 -9.69 12.46 -4.97
N SER A 87 -10.50 11.83 -5.79
CA SER A 87 -11.39 10.73 -5.41
C SER A 87 -11.50 9.67 -6.50
N SER A 88 -12.03 8.50 -6.12
CA SER A 88 -12.37 7.41 -7.02
C SER A 88 -13.59 6.66 -6.48
N PRO A 89 -14.49 6.16 -7.33
CA PRO A 89 -15.55 5.25 -6.90
C PRO A 89 -15.02 3.87 -6.50
N ASP A 90 -13.83 3.50 -6.97
CA ASP A 90 -13.16 2.24 -6.63
C ASP A 90 -11.66 2.48 -6.44
N ILE A 91 -11.26 2.66 -5.17
CA ILE A 91 -9.85 2.87 -4.82
C ILE A 91 -9.01 1.62 -5.08
N ARG A 92 -9.61 0.42 -4.99
CA ARG A 92 -8.93 -0.85 -5.26
C ARG A 92 -8.52 -0.94 -6.72
N ALA A 93 -9.38 -0.54 -7.64
CA ALA A 93 -9.07 -0.47 -9.07
C ALA A 93 -7.92 0.51 -9.36
N VAL A 94 -7.88 1.66 -8.66
CA VAL A 94 -6.76 2.63 -8.78
C VAL A 94 -5.45 2.01 -8.32
N MET A 95 -5.45 1.31 -7.19
CA MET A 95 -4.25 0.63 -6.66
C MET A 95 -3.79 -0.50 -7.60
N ALA A 96 -4.71 -1.29 -8.13
CA ALA A 96 -4.40 -2.35 -9.08
C ALA A 96 -3.81 -1.79 -10.38
N LEU A 97 -4.37 -0.69 -10.91
CA LEU A 97 -3.82 -0.02 -12.09
C LEU A 97 -2.42 0.55 -11.81
N ALA A 98 -2.20 1.12 -10.62
CA ALA A 98 -0.89 1.62 -10.21
C ALA A 98 0.15 0.50 -10.14
N ALA A 99 -0.20 -0.65 -9.54
CA ALA A 99 0.69 -1.81 -9.45
C ALA A 99 1.02 -2.39 -10.83
N ALA A 100 0.04 -2.48 -11.74
CA ALA A 100 0.24 -2.97 -13.09
C ALA A 100 1.17 -2.09 -13.95
N ASN A 101 1.34 -0.80 -13.58
CA ASN A 101 2.15 0.19 -14.31
C ASN A 101 3.28 0.79 -13.46
N GLU A 102 3.66 0.13 -12.36
CA GLU A 102 4.64 0.65 -11.40
C GLU A 102 5.98 1.03 -12.08
N ARG A 103 6.47 0.18 -12.98
CA ARG A 103 7.77 0.37 -13.64
C ARG A 103 7.83 1.63 -14.49
N GLU A 104 6.76 1.93 -15.22
CA GLU A 104 6.67 3.09 -16.10
C GLU A 104 6.61 4.39 -15.30
N TRP A 105 5.84 4.38 -14.22
CA TRP A 105 5.69 5.54 -13.35
C TRP A 105 6.92 5.78 -12.47
N ASP A 106 7.54 4.73 -11.94
CA ASP A 106 8.79 4.81 -11.19
C ASP A 106 9.93 5.41 -12.02
N ALA A 107 10.06 5.02 -13.29
CA ALA A 107 11.07 5.56 -14.18
C ALA A 107 10.95 7.08 -14.35
N LEU A 108 9.70 7.62 -14.40
CA LEU A 108 9.46 9.05 -14.49
C LEU A 108 9.68 9.76 -13.14
N LEU A 109 9.21 9.17 -12.05
CA LEU A 109 9.28 9.77 -10.70
C LEU A 109 10.70 9.70 -10.11
N ARG A 110 11.44 8.61 -10.37
CA ARG A 110 12.84 8.44 -9.94
C ARG A 110 13.84 9.21 -10.81
N GLY A 111 13.46 9.63 -12.02
CA GLY A 111 14.35 10.29 -12.98
C GLY A 111 14.83 11.68 -12.58
N SER A 112 14.24 12.33 -11.60
CA SER A 112 14.66 13.63 -11.11
C SER A 112 15.80 13.49 -10.08
N LEU A 113 17.03 13.87 -10.49
CA LEU A 113 18.19 13.99 -9.58
C LEU A 113 17.87 14.83 -8.36
N LEU A 114 17.04 15.88 -8.51
CA LEU A 114 16.61 16.77 -7.45
C LEU A 114 15.79 16.03 -6.38
N VAL A 115 14.81 15.20 -6.79
CA VAL A 115 13.98 14.39 -5.87
C VAL A 115 14.85 13.39 -5.12
N ARG A 116 15.80 12.73 -5.81
CA ARG A 116 16.74 11.78 -5.18
C ARG A 116 17.65 12.47 -4.14
N THR A 117 18.13 13.66 -4.45
CA THR A 117 19.00 14.42 -3.54
C THR A 117 18.22 14.92 -2.33
N LEU A 118 17.04 15.49 -2.53
CA LEU A 118 16.15 15.93 -1.44
C LEU A 118 15.73 14.76 -0.55
N SER A 119 15.39 13.62 -1.12
CA SER A 119 15.08 12.39 -0.38
C SER A 119 16.29 11.93 0.46
N ARG A 120 17.51 11.92 -0.10
CA ARG A 120 18.73 11.57 0.64
C ARG A 120 18.99 12.52 1.81
N VAL A 121 18.84 13.81 1.57
CA VAL A 121 18.99 14.84 2.62
C VAL A 121 17.95 14.67 3.70
N TYR A 122 16.68 14.47 3.35
CA TYR A 122 15.59 14.19 4.28
C TYR A 122 15.84 12.93 5.13
N HIS A 123 16.30 11.84 4.51
CA HIS A 123 16.63 10.60 5.22
C HIS A 123 17.90 10.74 6.08
N ALA A 124 18.88 11.56 5.68
CA ALA A 124 20.07 11.83 6.50
C ALA A 124 19.73 12.55 7.81
N PHE A 125 18.69 13.38 7.83
CA PHE A 125 18.19 14.04 9.03
C PHE A 125 17.28 13.18 9.92
N ARG A 126 16.94 11.95 9.48
CA ARG A 126 16.18 10.96 10.27
C ARG A 126 16.97 9.67 10.45
N PRO A 127 18.08 9.70 11.18
CA PRO A 127 18.87 8.48 11.39
C PRO A 127 18.05 7.45 12.18
N ASN A 128 18.18 6.20 11.80
CA ASN A 128 17.51 5.08 12.44
C ASN A 128 18.23 4.72 13.76
N THR A 129 18.18 5.65 14.72
CA THR A 129 18.72 5.43 16.07
C THR A 129 17.80 4.50 16.86
N ARG A 130 18.33 3.79 17.88
CA ARG A 130 17.51 2.96 18.78
C ARG A 130 16.31 3.72 19.38
N ARG A 131 16.48 5.00 19.67
CA ARG A 131 15.43 5.89 20.20
C ARG A 131 14.41 6.27 19.12
N GLY A 132 14.88 6.54 17.89
CA GLY A 132 14.01 6.81 16.73
C GLY A 132 13.23 5.57 16.32
N ALA A 133 13.87 4.40 16.26
CA ALA A 133 13.21 3.13 15.95
C ALA A 133 12.10 2.82 16.97
N ARG A 134 12.34 3.00 18.27
CA ARG A 134 11.33 2.79 19.32
C ARG A 134 10.12 3.72 19.15
N LYS A 135 10.35 5.00 18.81
CA LYS A 135 9.28 5.97 18.57
C LYS A 135 8.50 5.63 17.29
N ASN A 136 9.19 5.21 16.23
CA ASN A 136 8.55 4.82 14.97
C ASN A 136 7.72 3.55 15.13
N ILE A 137 8.22 2.56 15.87
CA ILE A 137 7.50 1.32 16.20
C ILE A 137 6.26 1.63 17.03
N ALA A 138 6.40 2.42 18.11
CA ALA A 138 5.26 2.85 18.91
C ALA A 138 4.21 3.54 18.04
N ALA A 139 4.57 4.54 17.24
CA ALA A 139 3.65 5.25 16.37
C ALA A 139 2.97 4.35 15.32
N HIS A 140 3.64 3.28 14.88
CA HIS A 140 3.07 2.33 13.92
C HIS A 140 2.02 1.41 14.56
N TYR A 141 2.25 0.99 15.81
CA TYR A 141 1.34 0.08 16.53
C TYR A 141 0.33 0.79 17.45
N ASP A 142 0.54 2.07 17.75
CA ASP A 142 -0.37 2.90 18.57
C ASP A 142 -1.66 3.32 17.84
N LEU A 143 -1.91 2.79 16.63
CA LEU A 143 -3.20 2.91 15.94
C LEU A 143 -4.34 2.22 16.71
N GLY A 144 -3.98 1.36 17.68
CA GLY A 144 -4.91 0.69 18.57
C GLY A 144 -5.56 -0.57 17.98
N ASN A 145 -5.98 -1.46 18.87
CA ASN A 145 -6.56 -2.76 18.50
C ASN A 145 -7.82 -2.63 17.63
N ALA A 146 -8.64 -1.60 17.86
CA ALA A 146 -9.85 -1.35 17.08
C ALA A 146 -9.55 -1.11 15.59
N PHE A 147 -8.46 -0.41 15.27
CA PHE A 147 -8.02 -0.21 13.90
C PHE A 147 -7.63 -1.53 13.24
N TYR A 148 -6.78 -2.32 13.89
CA TYR A 148 -6.32 -3.60 13.33
C TYR A 148 -7.45 -4.61 13.17
N ALA A 149 -8.41 -4.64 14.08
CA ALA A 149 -9.59 -5.50 14.01
C ALA A 149 -10.51 -5.19 12.81
N THR A 150 -10.37 -4.05 12.14
CA THR A 150 -11.17 -3.73 10.94
C THR A 150 -10.76 -4.50 9.70
N TRP A 151 -9.55 -5.05 9.65
CA TRP A 151 -9.00 -5.70 8.45
C TRP A 151 -8.16 -6.95 8.71
N LEU A 152 -7.72 -7.20 9.94
CA LEU A 152 -7.16 -8.50 10.32
C LEU A 152 -8.29 -9.50 10.63
N ASP A 153 -7.95 -10.78 10.55
CA ASP A 153 -8.81 -11.87 11.01
C ASP A 153 -8.86 -11.92 12.56
N ARG A 154 -9.68 -12.82 13.11
CA ARG A 154 -9.87 -12.92 14.57
C ARG A 154 -8.60 -13.27 15.35
N THR A 155 -7.61 -13.89 14.69
CA THR A 155 -6.33 -14.21 15.32
C THR A 155 -5.44 -13.00 15.51
N MET A 156 -5.80 -11.86 14.90
CA MET A 156 -5.01 -10.62 14.88
C MET A 156 -3.59 -10.83 14.33
N THR A 157 -3.40 -11.82 13.45
CA THR A 157 -2.08 -12.14 12.90
C THR A 157 -1.67 -11.13 11.85
N TYR A 158 -0.81 -10.18 12.23
CA TYR A 158 -0.32 -9.11 11.35
C TYR A 158 0.92 -9.55 10.57
N SER A 159 0.75 -10.53 9.72
CA SER A 159 1.75 -11.00 8.75
C SER A 159 1.06 -11.72 7.60
N SER A 160 1.80 -11.97 6.49
CA SER A 160 1.25 -12.71 5.34
C SER A 160 0.72 -14.07 5.75
N ALA A 161 -0.37 -14.51 5.12
CA ALA A 161 -0.94 -15.84 5.30
C ALA A 161 -0.40 -16.83 4.24
N GLU A 162 -0.60 -18.11 4.47
CA GLU A 162 -0.27 -19.19 3.53
C GLU A 162 -1.58 -19.82 3.03
N PHE A 163 -2.03 -19.36 1.86
CA PHE A 163 -3.26 -19.85 1.23
C PHE A 163 -3.01 -21.17 0.49
N ALA A 164 -3.90 -22.15 0.65
CA ALA A 164 -3.85 -23.40 -0.10
C ALA A 164 -4.66 -23.32 -1.40
N ALA A 165 -5.66 -22.46 -1.46
CA ALA A 165 -6.52 -22.29 -2.62
C ALA A 165 -7.08 -20.87 -2.68
N ASP A 166 -7.51 -20.47 -3.88
CA ASP A 166 -8.25 -19.22 -4.08
C ASP A 166 -9.56 -19.23 -3.29
N GLY A 167 -9.85 -18.14 -2.60
CA GLY A 167 -11.08 -17.98 -1.83
C GLY A 167 -11.07 -18.61 -0.44
N GLU A 168 -9.95 -19.17 0.00
CA GLU A 168 -9.78 -19.65 1.37
C GLU A 168 -9.89 -18.48 2.38
N ALA A 169 -10.50 -18.76 3.55
CA ALA A 169 -10.61 -17.74 4.61
C ALA A 169 -9.22 -17.37 5.16
N LEU A 170 -9.01 -16.06 5.41
CA LEU A 170 -7.74 -15.57 5.94
C LEU A 170 -7.33 -16.24 7.24
N GLU A 171 -8.29 -16.50 8.15
CA GLU A 171 -8.05 -17.17 9.42
C GLU A 171 -7.48 -18.59 9.24
N GLU A 172 -8.01 -19.35 8.28
CA GLU A 172 -7.53 -20.71 7.97
C GLU A 172 -6.13 -20.71 7.39
N ALA A 173 -5.86 -19.76 6.47
CA ALA A 173 -4.55 -19.56 5.87
C ALA A 173 -3.51 -19.11 6.90
N GLN A 174 -3.88 -18.26 7.88
CA GLN A 174 -3.02 -17.87 9.00
C GLN A 174 -2.74 -19.06 9.94
N ALA A 175 -3.74 -19.84 10.28
CA ALA A 175 -3.61 -21.03 11.11
C ALA A 175 -2.68 -22.08 10.45
N ARG A 176 -2.81 -22.29 9.14
CA ARG A 176 -1.93 -23.15 8.37
C ARG A 176 -0.49 -22.69 8.41
N LYS A 177 -0.24 -21.42 8.13
CA LYS A 177 1.10 -20.85 8.19
C LYS A 177 1.76 -21.10 9.55
N VAL A 178 1.05 -20.83 10.65
CA VAL A 178 1.59 -21.02 12.00
C VAL A 178 1.93 -22.49 12.25
N ARG A 179 1.03 -23.43 11.91
CA ARG A 179 1.29 -24.85 12.09
C ARG A 179 2.45 -25.35 11.23
N ASN A 180 2.54 -24.89 9.98
CA ASN A 180 3.64 -25.23 9.08
C ASN A 180 4.97 -24.74 9.64
N LEU A 181 5.02 -23.51 10.15
CA LEU A 181 6.22 -22.97 10.76
C LEU A 181 6.66 -23.77 11.98
N LEU A 182 5.73 -24.08 12.90
CA LEU A 182 6.04 -24.86 14.13
C LEU A 182 6.44 -26.30 13.79
N THR A 183 5.85 -26.89 12.76
CA THR A 183 6.24 -28.20 12.23
C THR A 183 7.64 -28.17 11.60
N ALA A 184 7.93 -27.14 10.81
CA ALA A 184 9.21 -27.00 10.12
C ALA A 184 10.41 -26.88 11.08
N ILE A 185 10.21 -26.32 12.29
CA ILE A 185 11.22 -26.28 13.34
C ILE A 185 11.23 -27.54 14.24
N ASP A 186 10.44 -28.56 13.91
CA ASP A 186 10.30 -29.83 14.66
C ASP A 186 9.99 -29.57 16.15
N LEU A 187 9.06 -28.63 16.43
CA LEU A 187 8.69 -28.29 17.80
C LEU A 187 7.96 -29.46 18.46
N ARG A 188 8.46 -29.92 19.61
CA ARG A 188 7.93 -31.06 20.34
C ARG A 188 7.41 -30.67 21.73
N PRO A 189 6.48 -31.47 22.30
CA PRO A 189 5.97 -31.21 23.64
C PRO A 189 7.09 -31.09 24.68
N GLY A 190 6.93 -30.13 25.59
CA GLY A 190 7.89 -29.85 26.66
C GLY A 190 9.11 -29.01 26.25
N GLN A 191 9.33 -28.76 24.97
CA GLN A 191 10.38 -27.85 24.51
C GLN A 191 10.05 -26.39 24.81
N SER A 192 11.09 -25.53 24.83
CA SER A 192 10.94 -24.09 25.02
C SER A 192 11.08 -23.39 23.68
N LEU A 193 10.14 -22.46 23.39
CA LEU A 193 10.12 -21.61 22.21
C LEU A 193 10.28 -20.15 22.65
N LEU A 194 11.17 -19.42 21.98
CA LEU A 194 11.25 -17.96 22.08
C LEU A 194 10.68 -17.34 20.80
N GLU A 195 9.64 -16.53 20.96
CA GLU A 195 9.06 -15.74 19.89
C GLU A 195 9.43 -14.26 20.06
N ILE A 196 10.09 -13.67 19.05
CA ILE A 196 10.47 -12.25 19.04
C ILE A 196 9.58 -11.51 18.05
N GLY A 197 8.72 -10.61 18.56
CA GLY A 197 7.71 -9.93 17.77
C GLY A 197 6.42 -10.73 17.68
N CYS A 198 5.89 -11.14 18.84
CA CYS A 198 4.76 -12.05 18.92
C CYS A 198 3.42 -11.42 18.48
N GLY A 199 3.34 -10.12 18.25
CA GLY A 199 2.07 -9.47 17.98
C GLY A 199 1.08 -9.73 19.12
N TRP A 200 -0.15 -10.12 18.78
CA TRP A 200 -1.20 -10.47 19.74
C TRP A 200 -1.11 -11.93 20.25
N GLY A 201 -0.01 -12.64 19.94
CA GLY A 201 0.33 -13.91 20.56
C GLY A 201 -0.27 -15.16 19.92
N TYR A 202 -0.83 -15.10 18.72
CA TYR A 202 -1.48 -16.25 18.11
C TYR A 202 -0.52 -17.44 17.89
N LEU A 203 0.72 -17.20 17.43
CA LEU A 203 1.70 -18.28 17.29
C LEU A 203 2.07 -18.89 18.66
N ALA A 204 2.25 -18.06 19.68
CA ALA A 204 2.51 -18.52 21.04
C ALA A 204 1.36 -19.39 21.57
N GLU A 205 0.10 -19.01 21.32
CA GLU A 205 -1.09 -19.77 21.68
C GLU A 205 -1.09 -21.16 21.01
N ILE A 206 -0.91 -21.21 19.70
CA ILE A 206 -0.89 -22.49 18.96
C ILE A 206 0.28 -23.36 19.42
N ALA A 207 1.47 -22.80 19.60
CA ALA A 207 2.65 -23.53 20.08
C ALA A 207 2.41 -24.16 21.46
N ALA A 208 1.79 -23.44 22.37
CA ALA A 208 1.47 -23.95 23.70
C ALA A 208 0.34 -24.97 23.66
N ARG A 209 -0.76 -24.67 22.96
CA ARG A 209 -1.99 -25.47 22.98
C ARG A 209 -1.89 -26.75 22.14
N GLU A 210 -1.35 -26.65 20.92
CA GLU A 210 -1.33 -27.77 19.97
C GLU A 210 -0.02 -28.54 19.99
N PHE A 211 1.10 -27.89 20.28
CA PHE A 211 2.43 -28.53 20.30
C PHE A 211 2.96 -28.78 21.73
N GLY A 212 2.26 -28.34 22.77
CA GLY A 212 2.66 -28.56 24.16
C GLY A 212 3.98 -27.88 24.56
N ALA A 213 4.34 -26.79 23.88
CA ALA A 213 5.57 -26.07 24.12
C ALA A 213 5.44 -25.07 25.27
N ARG A 214 6.58 -24.75 25.90
CA ARG A 214 6.70 -23.62 26.83
C ARG A 214 7.15 -22.39 26.03
N VAL A 215 6.32 -21.35 26.00
CA VAL A 215 6.60 -20.18 25.14
C VAL A 215 6.99 -18.99 25.98
N VAL A 216 8.07 -18.31 25.55
CA VAL A 216 8.42 -16.96 25.96
C VAL A 216 8.24 -16.06 24.74
N ALA A 217 7.34 -15.10 24.84
CA ALA A 217 6.97 -14.22 23.73
C ALA A 217 7.32 -12.76 24.08
N LEU A 218 7.90 -12.03 23.12
CA LEU A 218 8.32 -10.64 23.29
C LEU A 218 7.64 -9.76 22.26
N THR A 219 7.09 -8.63 22.71
CA THR A 219 6.59 -7.55 21.83
C THR A 219 7.16 -6.20 22.27
N LEU A 220 7.25 -5.25 21.34
CA LEU A 220 7.62 -3.86 21.61
C LEU A 220 6.39 -2.94 21.75
N SER A 221 5.20 -3.43 21.43
CA SER A 221 3.94 -2.70 21.56
C SER A 221 3.29 -2.98 22.92
N ARG A 222 2.72 -1.93 23.51
CA ARG A 222 1.91 -2.07 24.73
C ARG A 222 0.49 -2.52 24.44
N GLU A 223 0.02 -2.29 23.21
CA GLU A 223 -1.32 -2.66 22.76
C GLU A 223 -1.38 -4.15 22.38
N GLN A 224 -0.27 -4.72 21.96
CA GLN A 224 -0.09 -6.14 21.70
C GLN A 224 0.31 -6.90 22.97
#